data_15cb78bc15430132e8ee751942097547
#
_entry.id   15cb78bc15430132e8ee751942097547
#
_cell.length_a   1.000
_cell.length_b   1.000
_cell.length_c   1.000
_cell.angle_alpha   90.00
_cell.angle_beta   90.00
_cell.angle_gamma   90.00
#
_symmetry.space_group_name_H-M   'P 1'
#
loop_
_entity.id
_entity.type
_entity.pdbx_description
1 polymer ?
#
loop_
_entity_poly.entity_id
_entity_poly.type
_entity_poly.pdbx_seq_one_letter_code
_entity_poly.pdbx_strand_id
1 'polypeptide(L)'
;EESTTRSIIVRGKEKALDVVDKVIREIDVRTKQVLMEAFIVEAQSTLERALGNKLGAVYTRKGVRIGGTQGGSTVGAPSGAGGAISDNTAAIAEAGSGGVDGIYNFNAVGASSGIGILRKTGSAVLKLQLEALEKEGLSKTISNPKLFSLDNQTAQIKQGVQIPVSGGEGQDTFKDAALVLSVTPSIIGDGNVLLDVKVNNDTPDRSNPGSVGINTMEITTKLLVADGDIVVIGGIKKNNISDGKESVPGVSKVPIIGKMFQGSAKSDTLNELLVFIAPRIL
;
A
#
# COMPACT_ATOMS: atom_id res chain seq x y z
N GLU A 1 -9.74 -49.99 -3.67
CA GLU A 1 -11.16 -50.24 -3.32
C GLU A 1 -12.00 -49.07 -3.77
N GLU A 2 -12.63 -49.22 -4.93
CA GLU A 2 -13.58 -48.23 -5.43
C GLU A 2 -14.93 -48.49 -4.75
N SER A 3 -15.25 -47.70 -3.73
CA SER A 3 -16.59 -47.64 -3.15
C SER A 3 -17.48 -46.71 -4.01
N THR A 4 -17.91 -47.18 -5.16
CA THR A 4 -18.71 -46.40 -6.12
C THR A 4 -20.19 -46.44 -5.90
N THR A 5 -20.72 -47.28 -5.02
CA THR A 5 -22.15 -47.38 -4.72
C THR A 5 -22.44 -47.24 -3.24
N ARG A 6 -23.00 -46.10 -2.84
CA ARG A 6 -23.57 -45.91 -1.50
C ARG A 6 -24.95 -46.57 -1.45
N SER A 7 -24.98 -47.85 -1.16
CA SER A 7 -26.24 -48.61 -1.03
C SER A 7 -26.37 -49.16 0.38
N ILE A 8 -27.55 -49.10 0.94
CA ILE A 8 -27.89 -49.63 2.25
C ILE A 8 -28.82 -50.82 2.02
N ILE A 9 -28.51 -52.00 2.58
CA ILE A 9 -29.35 -53.15 2.55
C ILE A 9 -30.05 -53.25 3.91
N VAL A 10 -31.38 -53.13 3.91
CA VAL A 10 -32.20 -53.22 5.12
C VAL A 10 -33.02 -54.50 5.09
N ARG A 11 -33.01 -55.27 6.19
CA ARG A 11 -33.78 -56.49 6.34
C ARG A 11 -34.65 -56.40 7.59
N GLY A 12 -35.97 -56.61 7.44
CA GLY A 12 -36.90 -56.49 8.60
C GLY A 12 -38.31 -56.98 8.27
N LYS A 13 -39.25 -56.76 9.18
CA LYS A 13 -40.69 -57.00 8.95
C LYS A 13 -41.23 -55.89 8.05
N GLU A 14 -42.21 -56.16 7.22
CA GLU A 14 -42.81 -55.26 6.24
C GLU A 14 -43.18 -53.88 6.81
N LYS A 15 -43.87 -53.85 7.96
CA LYS A 15 -44.20 -52.59 8.66
C LYS A 15 -42.98 -51.77 9.10
N ALA A 16 -41.87 -52.44 9.42
CA ALA A 16 -40.62 -51.73 9.80
C ALA A 16 -39.88 -51.21 8.58
N LEU A 17 -39.96 -51.91 7.44
CA LEU A 17 -39.38 -51.48 6.16
C LEU A 17 -40.07 -50.22 5.62
N ASP A 18 -41.43 -50.11 5.76
CA ASP A 18 -42.18 -48.91 5.38
C ASP A 18 -41.76 -47.65 6.18
N VAL A 19 -41.46 -47.83 7.47
CA VAL A 19 -40.98 -46.72 8.31
C VAL A 19 -39.57 -46.30 7.89
N VAL A 20 -38.71 -47.28 7.62
CA VAL A 20 -37.33 -47.02 7.16
C VAL A 20 -37.32 -46.34 5.79
N ASP A 21 -38.18 -46.78 4.84
CA ASP A 21 -38.30 -46.14 3.53
C ASP A 21 -38.74 -44.67 3.62
N LYS A 22 -39.69 -44.37 4.51
CA LYS A 22 -40.09 -42.97 4.78
C LYS A 22 -38.97 -42.14 5.34
N VAL A 23 -38.23 -42.68 6.30
CA VAL A 23 -37.08 -41.97 6.92
C VAL A 23 -35.97 -41.76 5.91
N ILE A 24 -35.66 -42.77 5.08
CA ILE A 24 -34.64 -42.64 4.03
C ILE A 24 -35.03 -41.55 3.02
N ARG A 25 -36.29 -41.52 2.55
CA ARG A 25 -36.76 -40.48 1.62
C ARG A 25 -36.70 -39.06 2.19
N GLU A 26 -36.79 -38.91 3.52
CA GLU A 26 -36.72 -37.63 4.20
C GLU A 26 -35.26 -37.19 4.42
N ILE A 27 -34.33 -38.13 4.58
CA ILE A 27 -32.90 -37.87 4.79
C ILE A 27 -32.12 -37.79 3.48
N ASP A 28 -32.49 -38.56 2.44
CA ASP A 28 -31.81 -38.62 1.14
C ASP A 28 -32.22 -37.44 0.24
N VAL A 29 -31.90 -36.25 0.71
CA VAL A 29 -32.05 -35.00 -0.07
C VAL A 29 -30.73 -34.63 -0.71
N ARG A 30 -30.80 -34.10 -1.94
CA ARG A 30 -29.58 -33.61 -2.62
C ARG A 30 -28.92 -32.50 -1.80
N THR A 31 -27.61 -32.61 -1.59
CA THR A 31 -26.83 -31.58 -0.94
C THR A 31 -26.87 -30.32 -1.81
N LYS A 32 -27.31 -29.21 -1.25
CA LYS A 32 -27.34 -27.92 -1.92
C LYS A 32 -25.91 -27.40 -2.10
N GLN A 33 -25.72 -26.64 -3.16
CA GLN A 33 -24.47 -25.94 -3.44
C GLN A 33 -24.63 -24.46 -3.16
N VAL A 34 -23.55 -23.83 -2.74
CA VAL A 34 -23.49 -22.38 -2.51
C VAL A 34 -22.40 -21.81 -3.40
N LEU A 35 -22.77 -20.85 -4.23
CA LEU A 35 -21.82 -19.97 -4.91
C LEU A 35 -21.46 -18.86 -3.97
N MET A 36 -20.18 -18.65 -3.76
CA MET A 36 -19.65 -17.55 -2.94
C MET A 36 -18.85 -16.59 -3.83
N GLU A 37 -19.25 -15.34 -3.85
CA GLU A 37 -18.55 -14.27 -4.53
C GLU A 37 -17.99 -13.31 -3.48
N ALA A 38 -16.68 -13.07 -3.50
CA ALA A 38 -16.09 -12.02 -2.67
C ALA A 38 -15.64 -10.85 -3.55
N PHE A 39 -15.73 -9.65 -3.01
CA PHE A 39 -15.24 -8.42 -3.64
C PHE A 39 -14.24 -7.77 -2.70
N ILE A 40 -13.02 -7.69 -3.14
CA ILE A 40 -11.91 -7.09 -2.40
C ILE A 40 -11.52 -5.83 -3.14
N VAL A 41 -11.72 -4.69 -2.50
CA VAL A 41 -11.41 -3.36 -3.05
C VAL A 41 -10.26 -2.78 -2.24
N GLU A 42 -9.14 -2.55 -2.89
CA GLU A 42 -7.97 -1.89 -2.34
C GLU A 42 -7.79 -0.56 -3.04
N ALA A 43 -7.69 0.53 -2.27
CA ALA A 43 -7.44 1.86 -2.79
C ALA A 43 -6.25 2.47 -2.04
N GLN A 44 -5.33 3.04 -2.79
CA GLN A 44 -4.18 3.77 -2.27
C GLN A 44 -4.17 5.17 -2.86
N SER A 45 -4.06 6.16 -2.00
CA SER A 45 -3.87 7.57 -2.38
C SER A 45 -2.59 8.09 -1.74
N THR A 46 -1.74 8.72 -2.52
CA THR A 46 -0.50 9.34 -2.06
C THR A 46 -0.49 10.81 -2.47
N LEU A 47 -0.21 11.69 -1.53
CA LEU A 47 -0.03 13.12 -1.78
C LEU A 47 1.31 13.54 -1.16
N GLU A 48 2.22 14.01 -2.01
CA GLU A 48 3.54 14.50 -1.59
C GLU A 48 3.66 15.96 -2.00
N ARG A 49 4.01 16.81 -1.04
CA ARG A 49 4.28 18.24 -1.24
C ARG A 49 5.58 18.59 -0.57
N ALA A 50 6.48 19.23 -1.29
CA ALA A 50 7.72 19.74 -0.73
C ALA A 50 7.97 21.16 -1.25
N LEU A 51 8.42 22.03 -0.35
CA LEU A 51 8.87 23.37 -0.64
C LEU A 51 10.27 23.55 -0.07
N GLY A 52 11.22 23.79 -0.94
CA GLY A 52 12.62 24.03 -0.58
C GLY A 52 13.09 25.40 -1.05
N ASN A 53 14.08 25.91 -0.39
CA ASN A 53 14.75 27.13 -0.81
C ASN A 53 16.25 27.08 -0.48
N LYS A 54 17.03 27.77 -1.31
CA LYS A 54 18.48 27.86 -1.18
C LYS A 54 18.87 29.31 -1.27
N LEU A 55 19.67 29.77 -0.33
CA LEU A 55 20.25 31.10 -0.34
C LEU A 55 21.77 30.98 -0.31
N GLY A 56 22.44 31.52 -1.32
CA GLY A 56 23.89 31.65 -1.40
C GLY A 56 24.29 33.11 -1.51
N ALA A 57 25.29 33.52 -0.76
CA ALA A 57 25.88 34.80 -0.90
C ALA A 57 27.40 34.72 -0.74
N VAL A 58 28.14 35.34 -1.64
CA VAL A 58 29.59 35.43 -1.58
C VAL A 58 29.99 36.89 -1.78
N TYR A 59 30.84 37.36 -0.91
CA TYR A 59 31.47 38.68 -1.00
C TYR A 59 32.99 38.53 -1.10
N THR A 60 33.60 39.14 -2.10
CA THR A 60 35.05 39.08 -2.32
C THR A 60 35.65 40.48 -2.20
N ARG A 61 36.62 40.69 -1.30
CA ARG A 61 37.36 41.95 -1.15
C ARG A 61 38.84 41.68 -0.94
N LYS A 62 39.70 42.29 -1.75
CA LYS A 62 41.17 42.18 -1.65
C LYS A 62 41.68 40.73 -1.50
N GLY A 63 41.13 39.78 -2.29
CA GLY A 63 41.52 38.37 -2.23
C GLY A 63 40.91 37.56 -1.08
N VAL A 64 40.13 38.17 -0.20
CA VAL A 64 39.38 37.47 0.87
C VAL A 64 37.97 37.24 0.40
N ARG A 65 37.53 35.97 0.44
CA ARG A 65 36.16 35.56 0.15
C ARG A 65 35.41 35.28 1.45
N ILE A 66 34.27 35.91 1.64
CA ILE A 66 33.35 35.68 2.74
C ILE A 66 32.05 35.16 2.16
N GLY A 67 31.67 33.95 2.54
CA GLY A 67 30.43 33.30 2.10
C GLY A 67 30.15 32.09 2.95
N GLY A 68 28.87 31.68 2.96
CA GLY A 68 28.46 30.45 3.64
C GLY A 68 28.70 29.24 2.76
N THR A 69 29.28 28.19 3.34
CA THR A 69 29.38 26.87 2.75
C THR A 69 28.50 25.94 3.56
N GLN A 70 27.41 25.45 3.00
CA GLN A 70 26.55 24.46 3.67
C GLN A 70 26.27 23.31 2.72
N GLY A 71 26.56 22.09 3.16
CA GLY A 71 26.07 20.87 2.51
C GLY A 71 24.55 20.85 2.48
N GLY A 72 23.97 20.39 1.38
CA GLY A 72 22.51 20.28 1.25
C GLY A 72 21.94 19.34 2.29
N SER A 73 20.93 19.80 3.01
CA SER A 73 20.05 18.94 3.80
C SER A 73 18.75 18.68 3.02
N THR A 74 18.30 17.44 2.98
CA THR A 74 17.07 17.03 2.31
C THR A 74 15.99 16.80 3.34
N VAL A 75 14.90 17.56 3.28
CA VAL A 75 13.75 17.38 4.15
C VAL A 75 12.91 16.23 3.64
N GLY A 76 12.81 15.16 4.43
CA GLY A 76 11.77 14.13 4.25
C GLY A 76 11.82 13.33 2.94
N ALA A 77 13.02 13.01 2.42
CA ALA A 77 13.12 12.15 1.26
C ALA A 77 12.69 10.72 1.59
N PRO A 78 11.68 10.16 0.91
CA PRO A 78 11.59 8.72 0.80
C PRO A 78 12.82 8.25 0.01
N SER A 79 13.56 7.30 0.56
CA SER A 79 14.72 6.67 -0.07
C SER A 79 14.36 6.20 -1.48
N GLY A 80 14.85 6.86 -2.52
CA GLY A 80 14.70 6.36 -3.89
C GLY A 80 14.49 7.38 -5.01
N ALA A 81 14.22 8.65 -4.75
CA ALA A 81 14.06 9.64 -5.81
C ALA A 81 15.33 10.47 -6.00
N GLY A 82 16.30 9.91 -6.68
CA GLY A 82 17.47 10.64 -7.19
C GLY A 82 17.11 11.49 -8.40
N GLY A 83 16.60 12.67 -8.18
CA GLY A 83 16.43 13.72 -9.18
C GLY A 83 17.17 14.98 -8.73
N ALA A 84 18.49 14.92 -8.66
CA ALA A 84 19.27 16.14 -8.52
C ALA A 84 19.01 17.00 -9.75
N ILE A 85 18.44 18.20 -9.56
CA ILE A 85 18.61 19.25 -10.56
C ILE A 85 20.13 19.44 -10.63
N SER A 86 20.70 18.99 -11.73
CA SER A 86 22.12 19.12 -12.00
C SER A 86 22.48 20.57 -11.75
N ASP A 87 23.29 20.77 -10.71
CA ASP A 87 23.82 22.09 -10.37
C ASP A 87 24.62 22.54 -11.59
N ASN A 88 23.99 23.34 -12.47
CA ASN A 88 24.64 23.88 -13.66
C ASN A 88 25.62 24.97 -13.20
N THR A 89 26.64 24.53 -12.46
CA THR A 89 27.78 25.31 -11.98
C THR A 89 28.59 25.91 -13.13
N ALA A 90 28.33 25.49 -14.38
CA ALA A 90 29.03 26.01 -15.54
C ALA A 90 28.82 27.51 -15.77
N ALA A 91 27.69 28.09 -15.35
CA ALA A 91 27.44 29.53 -15.49
C ALA A 91 28.15 30.39 -14.41
N ILE A 92 28.73 29.78 -13.37
CA ILE A 92 29.44 30.47 -12.28
C ILE A 92 30.95 30.25 -12.35
N ALA A 93 31.40 29.34 -13.20
CA ALA A 93 32.83 29.03 -13.38
C ALA A 93 33.67 30.21 -13.91
N GLU A 94 33.08 31.24 -14.52
CA GLU A 94 33.80 32.46 -14.93
C GLU A 94 34.16 33.39 -13.78
N ALA A 95 33.65 33.16 -12.56
CA ALA A 95 34.01 33.94 -11.39
C ALA A 95 35.13 33.30 -10.55
N GLY A 96 36.06 32.56 -11.16
CA GLY A 96 37.26 32.04 -10.52
C GLY A 96 36.96 30.91 -9.52
N SER A 97 37.08 29.69 -9.98
CA SER A 97 37.36 28.46 -9.22
C SER A 97 36.76 28.35 -7.80
N GLY A 98 35.45 28.39 -7.69
CA GLY A 98 34.77 28.14 -6.42
C GLY A 98 33.31 28.55 -6.52
N GLY A 99 32.39 27.59 -6.52
CA GLY A 99 30.95 27.83 -6.57
C GLY A 99 30.45 28.77 -5.47
N VAL A 100 29.34 29.45 -5.70
CA VAL A 100 28.63 30.19 -4.65
C VAL A 100 27.91 29.18 -3.81
N ASP A 101 28.54 28.68 -2.78
CA ASP A 101 27.93 27.76 -1.84
C ASP A 101 26.89 28.49 -0.99
N GLY A 102 25.80 27.78 -0.66
CA GLY A 102 24.69 28.39 0.03
C GLY A 102 24.99 28.78 1.47
N ILE A 103 24.41 29.88 1.95
CA ILE A 103 24.31 30.19 3.37
C ILE A 103 23.43 29.13 4.05
N TYR A 104 22.38 28.70 3.37
CA TYR A 104 21.55 27.54 3.73
C TYR A 104 21.00 26.91 2.47
N ASN A 105 20.68 25.62 2.56
CA ASN A 105 20.15 24.82 1.49
C ASN A 105 19.07 23.87 2.05
N PHE A 106 17.82 24.22 1.87
CA PHE A 106 16.66 23.36 2.12
C PHE A 106 16.15 22.84 0.79
N ASN A 107 16.65 21.69 0.39
CA ASN A 107 16.35 21.12 -0.91
C ASN A 107 14.96 20.42 -0.91
N ALA A 108 14.08 20.76 -1.83
CA ALA A 108 12.89 19.97 -2.10
C ALA A 108 13.30 18.77 -2.96
N VAL A 109 13.44 17.60 -2.35
CA VAL A 109 13.82 16.38 -3.06
C VAL A 109 12.75 16.01 -4.08
N GLY A 110 13.16 15.80 -5.34
CA GLY A 110 12.26 15.50 -6.43
C GLY A 110 11.50 16.71 -6.99
N ALA A 111 11.95 17.94 -6.65
CA ALA A 111 11.30 19.16 -7.13
C ALA A 111 11.04 19.12 -8.64
N SER A 112 9.79 19.34 -9.03
CA SER A 112 9.35 19.39 -10.42
C SER A 112 9.45 20.78 -11.01
N SER A 113 9.58 21.81 -10.15
CA SER A 113 9.68 23.21 -10.56
C SER A 113 10.58 24.00 -9.61
N GLY A 114 11.27 25.00 -10.14
CA GLY A 114 12.12 25.91 -9.37
C GLY A 114 12.30 27.24 -10.06
N ILE A 115 12.45 28.29 -9.27
CA ILE A 115 12.78 29.65 -9.73
C ILE A 115 14.04 30.08 -9.02
N GLY A 116 15.04 30.47 -9.79
CA GLY A 116 16.32 30.98 -9.29
C GLY A 116 16.55 32.44 -9.68
N ILE A 117 17.07 33.24 -8.75
CA ILE A 117 17.52 34.60 -8.99
C ILE A 117 19.02 34.68 -8.64
N LEU A 118 19.82 35.09 -9.60
CA LEU A 118 21.24 35.37 -9.42
C LEU A 118 21.51 36.86 -9.66
N ARG A 119 22.08 37.53 -8.67
CA ARG A 119 22.50 38.91 -8.79
C ARG A 119 23.97 39.05 -8.45
N LYS A 120 24.74 39.59 -9.38
CA LYS A 120 26.15 39.94 -9.19
C LYS A 120 26.30 41.47 -9.14
N THR A 121 26.96 42.00 -8.10
CA THR A 121 27.20 43.41 -7.94
C THR A 121 28.65 43.57 -7.53
N GLY A 122 29.54 43.96 -8.47
CA GLY A 122 30.97 44.13 -8.20
C GLY A 122 31.60 42.90 -7.56
N SER A 123 31.90 43.00 -6.28
CA SER A 123 32.53 41.97 -5.46
C SER A 123 31.53 41.03 -4.72
N ALA A 124 30.24 41.23 -4.89
CA ALA A 124 29.22 40.46 -4.22
C ALA A 124 28.36 39.64 -5.23
N VAL A 125 28.11 38.39 -4.91
CA VAL A 125 27.17 37.49 -5.65
C VAL A 125 26.13 37.01 -4.68
N LEU A 126 24.85 37.14 -5.07
CA LEU A 126 23.70 36.64 -4.33
C LEU A 126 22.93 35.65 -5.24
N LYS A 127 22.72 34.44 -4.74
CA LYS A 127 21.89 33.41 -5.39
C LYS A 127 20.74 33.08 -4.46
N LEU A 128 19.50 33.21 -4.96
CA LEU A 128 18.29 32.73 -4.30
C LEU A 128 17.59 31.73 -5.24
N GLN A 129 17.28 30.56 -4.73
CA GLN A 129 16.56 29.53 -5.48
C GLN A 129 15.39 29.02 -4.64
N LEU A 130 14.22 28.92 -5.24
CA LEU A 130 13.00 28.35 -4.67
C LEU A 130 12.65 27.11 -5.48
N GLU A 131 12.42 26.00 -4.79
CA GLU A 131 12.08 24.70 -5.38
C GLU A 131 10.75 24.23 -4.82
N ALA A 132 9.89 23.65 -5.67
CA ALA A 132 8.60 23.13 -5.28
C ALA A 132 8.33 21.78 -5.92
N LEU A 133 7.70 20.88 -5.16
CA LEU A 133 7.19 19.59 -5.60
C LEU A 133 5.74 19.46 -5.15
N GLU A 134 4.89 19.03 -6.07
CA GLU A 134 3.55 18.49 -5.76
C GLU A 134 3.36 17.25 -6.61
N LYS A 135 3.08 16.11 -5.95
CA LYS A 135 2.85 14.82 -6.60
C LYS A 135 1.65 14.15 -5.97
N GLU A 136 0.71 13.76 -6.80
CA GLU A 136 -0.49 13.04 -6.41
C GLU A 136 -0.55 11.71 -7.16
N GLY A 137 -0.85 10.64 -6.45
CA GLY A 137 -1.01 9.30 -6.99
C GLY A 137 -2.27 8.64 -6.44
N LEU A 138 -3.08 8.06 -7.32
CA LEU A 138 -4.23 7.25 -6.96
C LEU A 138 -4.12 5.89 -7.63
N SER A 139 -4.22 4.83 -6.85
CA SER A 139 -4.27 3.45 -7.32
C SER A 139 -5.48 2.74 -6.73
N LYS A 140 -6.21 1.99 -7.56
CA LYS A 140 -7.35 1.19 -7.13
C LYS A 140 -7.26 -0.19 -7.76
N THR A 141 -7.31 -1.22 -6.92
CA THR A 141 -7.32 -2.62 -7.32
C THR A 141 -8.63 -3.27 -6.86
N ILE A 142 -9.27 -4.01 -7.74
CA ILE A 142 -10.50 -4.75 -7.44
C ILE A 142 -10.26 -6.20 -7.80
N SER A 143 -10.45 -7.10 -6.82
CA SER A 143 -10.36 -8.55 -7.00
C SER A 143 -11.72 -9.18 -6.69
N ASN A 144 -12.18 -10.07 -7.55
CA ASN A 144 -13.47 -10.74 -7.42
C ASN A 144 -13.29 -12.26 -7.54
N PRO A 145 -12.80 -12.95 -6.50
CA PRO A 145 -12.73 -14.38 -6.48
C PRO A 145 -14.14 -14.98 -6.31
N LYS A 146 -14.42 -16.07 -7.08
CA LYS A 146 -15.68 -16.82 -7.04
C LYS A 146 -15.36 -18.28 -6.83
N LEU A 147 -16.13 -18.94 -5.97
CA LEU A 147 -15.98 -20.37 -5.73
C LEU A 147 -17.33 -21.03 -5.38
N PHE A 148 -17.40 -22.31 -5.68
CA PHE A 148 -18.55 -23.16 -5.32
C PHE A 148 -18.16 -24.10 -4.20
N SER A 149 -19.06 -24.32 -3.27
CA SER A 149 -18.92 -25.35 -2.24
C SER A 149 -20.24 -26.08 -2.00
N LEU A 150 -20.13 -27.28 -1.49
CA LEU A 150 -21.28 -27.99 -0.92
C LEU A 150 -21.55 -27.45 0.48
N ASP A 151 -22.78 -27.66 0.96
CA ASP A 151 -23.15 -27.34 2.34
C ASP A 151 -22.23 -28.04 3.34
N ASN A 152 -21.74 -27.28 4.34
CA ASN A 152 -20.78 -27.71 5.37
C ASN A 152 -19.43 -28.23 4.84
N GLN A 153 -19.02 -27.85 3.62
CA GLN A 153 -17.70 -28.19 3.09
C GLN A 153 -16.87 -26.94 2.84
N THR A 154 -15.60 -27.00 3.24
CA THR A 154 -14.66 -25.90 3.02
C THR A 154 -14.19 -25.91 1.58
N ALA A 155 -14.32 -24.78 0.91
CA ALA A 155 -13.71 -24.53 -0.39
C ALA A 155 -12.69 -23.40 -0.29
N GLN A 156 -11.66 -23.49 -1.13
CA GLN A 156 -10.57 -22.52 -1.15
C GLN A 156 -10.15 -22.17 -2.57
N ILE A 157 -9.94 -20.89 -2.81
CA ILE A 157 -9.27 -20.39 -4.02
C ILE A 157 -8.02 -19.61 -3.61
N LYS A 158 -6.92 -19.83 -4.33
CA LYS A 158 -5.63 -19.15 -4.10
C LYS A 158 -5.10 -18.65 -5.43
N GLN A 159 -4.70 -17.35 -5.46
CA GLN A 159 -4.08 -16.72 -6.62
C GLN A 159 -2.96 -15.80 -6.16
N GLY A 160 -1.77 -15.93 -6.72
CA GLY A 160 -0.63 -15.11 -6.32
C GLY A 160 0.66 -15.52 -6.99
N VAL A 161 1.77 -15.04 -6.41
CA VAL A 161 3.14 -15.34 -6.84
C VAL A 161 3.95 -15.92 -5.69
N GLN A 162 4.92 -16.75 -6.03
CA GLN A 162 5.89 -17.25 -5.06
C GLN A 162 7.15 -16.39 -5.09
N ILE A 163 7.63 -16.00 -3.93
CA ILE A 163 8.81 -15.16 -3.76
C ILE A 163 9.93 -16.02 -3.17
N PRO A 164 11.10 -16.12 -3.84
CA PRO A 164 12.25 -16.76 -3.26
C PRO A 164 12.79 -15.90 -2.11
N VAL A 165 12.95 -16.51 -0.95
CA VAL A 165 13.62 -15.92 0.20
C VAL A 165 14.91 -16.67 0.42
N SER A 166 16.05 -15.99 0.26
CA SER A 166 17.36 -16.58 0.49
C SER A 166 17.50 -16.99 1.96
N GLY A 167 17.51 -18.29 2.20
CA GLY A 167 17.96 -18.86 3.47
C GLY A 167 19.48 -18.92 3.48
N GLY A 168 20.13 -18.54 4.58
CA GLY A 168 21.57 -18.74 4.73
C GLY A 168 21.97 -20.17 4.34
N GLU A 169 23.17 -20.35 3.74
CA GLU A 169 23.72 -21.63 3.21
C GLU A 169 23.18 -22.10 1.85
N GLY A 170 22.63 -21.20 1.00
CA GLY A 170 22.35 -21.55 -0.40
C GLY A 170 21.05 -22.34 -0.63
N GLN A 171 20.18 -22.44 0.35
CA GLN A 171 18.82 -22.97 0.18
C GLN A 171 17.81 -21.83 0.08
N ASP A 172 17.25 -21.64 -1.11
CA ASP A 172 16.15 -20.72 -1.32
C ASP A 172 14.84 -21.36 -0.84
N THR A 173 14.16 -20.68 0.06
CA THR A 173 12.79 -21.03 0.48
C THR A 173 11.80 -20.13 -0.26
N PHE A 174 10.72 -20.73 -0.78
CA PHE A 174 9.66 -19.98 -1.45
C PHE A 174 8.56 -19.62 -0.46
N LYS A 175 8.21 -18.34 -0.42
CA LYS A 175 7.02 -17.86 0.31
C LYS A 175 5.97 -17.39 -0.67
N ASP A 176 4.72 -17.72 -0.37
CA ASP A 176 3.58 -17.29 -1.17
C ASP A 176 3.19 -15.84 -0.83
N ALA A 177 3.10 -15.00 -1.83
CA ALA A 177 2.38 -13.73 -1.77
C ALA A 177 1.12 -13.88 -2.62
N ALA A 178 0.00 -14.15 -1.96
CA ALA A 178 -1.21 -14.58 -2.64
C ALA A 178 -2.49 -14.08 -1.95
N LEU A 179 -3.50 -13.84 -2.78
CA LEU A 179 -4.87 -13.75 -2.35
C LEU A 179 -5.41 -15.16 -2.12
N VAL A 180 -5.88 -15.43 -0.91
CA VAL A 180 -6.49 -16.71 -0.52
C VAL A 180 -7.86 -16.40 0.06
N LEU A 181 -8.89 -17.00 -0.50
CA LEU A 181 -10.24 -17.02 0.04
C LEU A 181 -10.59 -18.46 0.41
N SER A 182 -10.85 -18.71 1.68
CA SER A 182 -11.33 -19.98 2.21
C SER A 182 -12.68 -19.76 2.88
N VAL A 183 -13.70 -20.50 2.47
CA VAL A 183 -15.06 -20.35 2.99
C VAL A 183 -15.69 -21.70 3.23
N THR A 184 -16.34 -21.81 4.40
CA THR A 184 -17.20 -22.94 4.74
C THR A 184 -18.63 -22.44 4.89
N PRO A 185 -19.51 -22.69 3.92
CA PRO A 185 -20.92 -22.32 4.01
C PRO A 185 -21.69 -23.36 4.84
N SER A 186 -22.67 -22.93 5.63
CA SER A 186 -23.65 -23.79 6.28
C SER A 186 -25.04 -23.20 6.09
N ILE A 187 -25.89 -23.92 5.36
CA ILE A 187 -27.25 -23.47 5.06
C ILE A 187 -28.10 -23.66 6.31
N ILE A 188 -28.62 -22.57 6.84
CA ILE A 188 -29.58 -22.58 7.96
C ILE A 188 -30.98 -22.40 7.36
N GLY A 189 -32.01 -23.02 7.95
CA GLY A 189 -33.40 -22.88 7.51
C GLY A 189 -33.74 -21.42 7.16
N ASP A 190 -34.70 -21.18 6.32
CA ASP A 190 -35.20 -19.89 5.86
C ASP A 190 -34.32 -19.13 4.85
N GLY A 191 -33.42 -19.82 4.13
CA GLY A 191 -32.63 -19.19 3.05
C GLY A 191 -31.45 -18.36 3.55
N ASN A 192 -31.04 -18.52 4.81
CA ASN A 192 -29.84 -17.90 5.34
C ASN A 192 -28.65 -18.85 5.26
N VAL A 193 -27.48 -18.30 5.03
CA VAL A 193 -26.21 -19.04 4.98
C VAL A 193 -25.28 -18.52 6.07
N LEU A 194 -24.89 -19.40 6.98
CA LEU A 194 -23.79 -19.13 7.91
C LEU A 194 -22.48 -19.36 7.18
N LEU A 195 -21.65 -18.34 7.10
CA LEU A 195 -20.36 -18.37 6.44
C LEU A 195 -19.25 -18.31 7.47
N ASP A 196 -18.34 -19.29 7.46
CA ASP A 196 -17.03 -19.19 8.12
C ASP A 196 -16.02 -18.79 7.05
N VAL A 197 -15.55 -17.55 7.11
CA VAL A 197 -14.76 -16.92 6.06
C VAL A 197 -13.38 -16.58 6.56
N LYS A 198 -12.38 -17.02 5.80
CA LYS A 198 -10.99 -16.61 5.96
C LYS A 198 -10.48 -16.03 4.66
N VAL A 199 -10.10 -14.75 4.70
CA VAL A 199 -9.49 -14.02 3.59
C VAL A 199 -8.07 -13.66 3.98
N ASN A 200 -7.12 -14.02 3.13
CA ASN A 200 -5.73 -13.59 3.25
C ASN A 200 -5.32 -12.90 1.96
N ASN A 201 -4.83 -11.67 2.05
CA ASN A 201 -4.34 -10.89 0.92
C ASN A 201 -2.89 -10.49 1.16
N ASP A 202 -1.98 -11.30 0.64
CA ASP A 202 -0.54 -11.10 0.75
C ASP A 202 -0.02 -10.46 -0.53
N THR A 203 0.58 -9.27 -0.39
CA THR A 203 1.15 -8.53 -1.53
C THR A 203 2.66 -8.36 -1.39
N PRO A 204 3.43 -8.54 -2.49
CA PRO A 204 4.87 -8.38 -2.44
C PRO A 204 5.25 -6.90 -2.29
N ASP A 205 6.06 -6.59 -1.30
CA ASP A 205 6.68 -5.28 -1.14
C ASP A 205 8.07 -5.28 -1.79
N ARG A 206 8.20 -4.50 -2.86
CA ARG A 206 9.45 -4.33 -3.62
C ARG A 206 10.13 -2.98 -3.35
N SER A 207 9.78 -2.32 -2.28
CA SER A 207 10.32 -0.99 -1.93
C SER A 207 11.83 -1.04 -1.64
N ASN A 208 12.38 -2.20 -1.31
CA ASN A 208 13.79 -2.38 -0.97
C ASN A 208 14.52 -3.17 -2.07
N PRO A 209 15.48 -2.57 -2.81
CA PRO A 209 16.32 -3.30 -3.76
C PRO A 209 17.20 -4.32 -3.01
N GLY A 210 16.91 -5.61 -3.17
CA GLY A 210 17.68 -6.70 -2.55
C GLY A 210 16.96 -7.47 -1.43
N SER A 211 15.80 -7.02 -0.98
CA SER A 211 14.96 -7.76 -0.05
C SER A 211 13.49 -7.55 -0.38
N VAL A 212 12.79 -8.62 -0.72
CA VAL A 212 11.35 -8.55 -0.98
C VAL A 212 10.60 -8.85 0.32
N GLY A 213 9.89 -7.85 0.85
CA GLY A 213 8.96 -8.02 1.96
C GLY A 213 7.62 -8.59 1.48
N ILE A 214 6.81 -9.08 2.39
CA ILE A 214 5.42 -9.46 2.13
C ILE A 214 4.54 -8.67 3.09
N ASN A 215 3.67 -7.83 2.53
CA ASN A 215 2.60 -7.20 3.28
C ASN A 215 1.46 -8.19 3.42
N THR A 216 1.15 -8.60 4.64
CA THR A 216 0.12 -9.59 4.94
C THR A 216 -1.11 -8.91 5.50
N MET A 217 -2.28 -9.36 5.07
CA MET A 217 -3.54 -8.98 5.64
C MET A 217 -4.44 -10.20 5.72
N GLU A 218 -4.93 -10.48 6.93
CA GLU A 218 -5.79 -11.62 7.23
C GLU A 218 -7.07 -11.16 7.92
N ILE A 219 -8.21 -11.64 7.43
CA ILE A 219 -9.52 -11.46 8.04
C ILE A 219 -10.12 -12.84 8.26
N THR A 220 -10.50 -13.15 9.51
CA THR A 220 -11.21 -14.37 9.88
C THR A 220 -12.48 -13.98 10.60
N THR A 221 -13.63 -14.41 10.08
CA THR A 221 -14.93 -14.03 10.65
C THR A 221 -16.00 -15.09 10.37
N LYS A 222 -17.05 -15.09 11.20
CA LYS A 222 -18.28 -15.85 10.99
C LYS A 222 -19.44 -14.89 10.88
N LEU A 223 -20.26 -15.06 9.84
CA LEU A 223 -21.39 -14.16 9.59
C LEU A 223 -22.57 -14.95 9.02
N LEU A 224 -23.76 -14.47 9.32
CA LEU A 224 -25.00 -14.97 8.76
C LEU A 224 -25.49 -14.02 7.68
N VAL A 225 -25.71 -14.53 6.48
CA VAL A 225 -26.10 -13.72 5.31
C VAL A 225 -27.30 -14.37 4.64
N ALA A 226 -28.26 -13.56 4.23
CA ALA A 226 -29.39 -14.06 3.43
C ALA A 226 -28.92 -14.40 1.99
N ASP A 227 -29.62 -15.33 1.35
CA ASP A 227 -29.32 -15.72 -0.02
C ASP A 227 -29.39 -14.54 -1.00
N GLY A 228 -28.28 -14.29 -1.69
CA GLY A 228 -28.14 -13.20 -2.66
C GLY A 228 -27.81 -11.82 -2.09
N ASP A 229 -27.75 -11.64 -0.78
CA ASP A 229 -27.35 -10.36 -0.16
C ASP A 229 -25.84 -10.17 -0.20
N ILE A 230 -25.42 -8.90 -0.31
CA ILE A 230 -24.01 -8.48 -0.25
C ILE A 230 -23.76 -7.85 1.12
N VAL A 231 -22.82 -8.43 1.86
CA VAL A 231 -22.46 -7.95 3.19
C VAL A 231 -20.98 -7.56 3.25
N VAL A 232 -20.69 -6.50 3.97
CA VAL A 232 -19.29 -6.10 4.29
C VAL A 232 -18.76 -7.02 5.37
N ILE A 233 -17.70 -7.77 5.07
CA ILE A 233 -16.99 -8.59 6.06
C ILE A 233 -16.16 -7.72 7.00
N GLY A 234 -15.52 -6.70 6.43
CA GLY A 234 -14.63 -5.82 7.16
C GLY A 234 -13.78 -4.96 6.23
N GLY A 235 -12.93 -4.17 6.84
CA GLY A 235 -12.00 -3.33 6.10
C GLY A 235 -10.97 -2.72 7.01
N ILE A 236 -9.91 -2.20 6.41
CA ILE A 236 -8.82 -1.50 7.08
C ILE A 236 -8.61 -0.17 6.37
N LYS A 237 -8.54 0.90 7.15
CA LYS A 237 -8.13 2.22 6.69
C LYS A 237 -6.88 2.63 7.45
N LYS A 238 -5.79 2.82 6.73
CA LYS A 238 -4.51 3.27 7.28
C LYS A 238 -4.13 4.57 6.64
N ASN A 239 -3.99 5.62 7.45
CA ASN A 239 -3.49 6.91 7.01
C ASN A 239 -2.15 7.18 7.68
N ASN A 240 -1.14 7.48 6.87
CA ASN A 240 0.20 7.83 7.31
C ASN A 240 0.53 9.24 6.85
N ILE A 241 0.56 10.17 7.80
CA ILE A 241 0.88 11.58 7.56
C ILE A 241 2.26 11.84 8.13
N SER A 242 3.17 12.32 7.28
CA SER A 242 4.49 12.79 7.68
C SER A 242 4.62 14.27 7.32
N ASP A 243 4.92 15.10 8.29
CA ASP A 243 5.15 16.54 8.14
C ASP A 243 6.53 16.87 8.67
N GLY A 244 7.46 17.14 7.76
CA GLY A 244 8.84 17.52 8.04
C GLY A 244 9.05 19.02 7.82
N LYS A 245 9.66 19.69 8.76
CA LYS A 245 10.00 21.10 8.66
C LYS A 245 11.44 21.34 9.11
N GLU A 246 12.21 21.95 8.26
CA GLU A 246 13.57 22.39 8.56
C GLU A 246 13.61 23.91 8.56
N SER A 247 14.39 24.51 9.46
CA SER A 247 14.43 25.97 9.56
C SER A 247 15.74 26.47 10.16
N VAL A 248 16.12 27.69 9.75
CA VAL A 248 17.25 28.41 10.38
C VAL A 248 16.80 28.95 11.74
N PRO A 249 17.47 28.56 12.85
CA PRO A 249 17.11 29.04 14.19
C PRO A 249 17.15 30.57 14.29
N GLY A 250 16.12 31.16 14.90
CA GLY A 250 15.99 32.60 15.09
C GLY A 250 15.36 33.35 13.91
N VAL A 251 15.91 33.23 12.71
CA VAL A 251 15.48 34.00 11.53
C VAL A 251 14.15 33.48 10.99
N SER A 252 13.90 32.19 11.09
CA SER A 252 12.66 31.56 10.63
C SER A 252 11.38 32.03 11.36
N LYS A 253 11.55 32.68 12.54
CA LYS A 253 10.42 33.19 13.33
C LYS A 253 10.03 34.63 12.97
N VAL A 254 10.78 35.30 12.10
CA VAL A 254 10.47 36.66 11.69
C VAL A 254 9.21 36.70 10.82
N PRO A 255 8.21 37.52 11.15
CA PRO A 255 7.00 37.62 10.33
C PRO A 255 7.36 38.07 8.90
N ILE A 256 6.62 37.55 7.89
CA ILE A 256 6.76 37.83 6.45
C ILE A 256 7.96 37.13 5.82
N ILE A 257 9.18 37.36 6.30
CA ILE A 257 10.41 36.84 5.69
C ILE A 257 10.80 35.46 6.24
N GLY A 258 10.34 35.07 7.42
CA GLY A 258 10.70 33.80 8.07
C GLY A 258 10.42 32.56 7.24
N LYS A 259 9.41 32.57 6.37
CA LYS A 259 9.10 31.47 5.45
C LYS A 259 10.19 31.21 4.41
N MET A 260 10.99 32.21 4.06
CA MET A 260 12.14 32.08 3.17
C MET A 260 13.33 31.35 3.82
N PHE A 261 13.30 31.15 5.15
CA PHE A 261 14.33 30.47 5.93
C PHE A 261 13.84 29.12 6.46
N GLN A 262 12.90 28.50 5.75
CA GLN A 262 12.29 27.21 6.12
C GLN A 262 12.09 26.35 4.87
N GLY A 263 12.39 25.06 4.99
CA GLY A 263 11.97 24.03 4.07
C GLY A 263 10.82 23.23 4.69
N SER A 264 9.91 22.74 3.89
CA SER A 264 8.82 21.85 4.34
C SER A 264 8.61 20.71 3.37
N ALA A 265 8.36 19.51 3.91
CA ALA A 265 7.98 18.35 3.14
C ALA A 265 6.78 17.70 3.84
N LYS A 266 5.70 17.48 3.12
CA LYS A 266 4.52 16.80 3.61
C LYS A 266 4.24 15.61 2.73
N SER A 267 4.05 14.44 3.35
CA SER A 267 3.61 13.21 2.69
C SER A 267 2.37 12.70 3.40
N ASP A 268 1.33 12.41 2.64
CA ASP A 268 0.08 11.85 3.11
C ASP A 268 -0.22 10.61 2.28
N THR A 269 -0.22 9.44 2.92
CA THR A 269 -0.47 8.16 2.27
C THR A 269 -1.65 7.49 2.92
N LEU A 270 -2.74 7.36 2.17
CA LEU A 270 -3.95 6.71 2.57
C LEU A 270 -4.05 5.35 1.87
N ASN A 271 -4.18 4.28 2.66
CA ASN A 271 -4.46 2.93 2.19
C ASN A 271 -5.80 2.49 2.77
N GLU A 272 -6.72 2.12 1.90
CA GLU A 272 -8.04 1.61 2.25
C GLU A 272 -8.25 0.24 1.64
N LEU A 273 -8.80 -0.68 2.41
CA LEU A 273 -9.21 -1.98 1.97
C LEU A 273 -10.61 -2.28 2.49
N LEU A 274 -11.47 -2.76 1.61
CA LEU A 274 -12.82 -3.19 1.92
C LEU A 274 -13.04 -4.58 1.33
N VAL A 275 -13.65 -5.46 2.12
CA VAL A 275 -13.98 -6.82 1.70
C VAL A 275 -15.47 -7.07 1.88
N PHE A 276 -16.11 -7.51 0.81
CA PHE A 276 -17.52 -7.87 0.76
C PHE A 276 -17.65 -9.35 0.39
N ILE A 277 -18.75 -9.97 0.79
CA ILE A 277 -19.11 -11.32 0.36
C ILE A 277 -20.61 -11.41 0.04
N ALA A 278 -20.93 -12.22 -0.96
CA ALA A 278 -22.28 -12.52 -1.36
C ALA A 278 -22.42 -14.04 -1.58
N PRO A 279 -23.15 -14.76 -0.73
CA PRO A 279 -23.51 -16.14 -0.95
C PRO A 279 -24.75 -16.24 -1.86
N ARG A 280 -24.81 -17.30 -2.66
CA ARG A 280 -25.97 -17.64 -3.45
C ARG A 280 -26.22 -19.15 -3.42
N ILE A 281 -27.37 -19.57 -2.94
CA ILE A 281 -27.78 -20.96 -2.90
C ILE A 281 -28.25 -21.40 -4.31
N LEU A 282 -27.80 -22.58 -4.75
CA LEU A 282 -28.11 -23.17 -6.07
C LEU A 282 -28.85 -24.49 -5.92
#